data_6867d7ba6b297b3f8b9845fe011fff57
#
_entry.id   6867d7ba6b297b3f8b9845fe011fff57
#
_cell.length_a   1.000
_cell.length_b   1.000
_cell.length_c   1.000
_cell.angle_alpha   90.00
_cell.angle_beta   90.00
_cell.angle_gamma   90.00
#
_symmetry.space_group_name_H-M   'P 1'
#
loop_
_entity.id
_entity.type
_entity.pdbx_description
1 polymer ?
#
loop_
_entity_poly.entity_id
_entity_poly.type
_entity_poly.pdbx_seq_one_letter_code
_entity_poly.pdbx_strand_id
1 'polypeptide(L)'
;MREVIGRRVAGVVLVAASLLATSACGGQLPPGADGDLTNQWAAVAEPQSWRPDEAKCADDFRDVSYRSAYKPVACDQNHTYETVAVADFTGDAASRTTPPSEGSPELRAAWTDCSTKVSTYVGGDWRNGALWFGVAVPSPAGWDGGARWYRCELTALDGQYGDPVARTTPLKGALASLKFGCYQYGSQLVAISCAKGHNAEFVGVWNAGSTSFASLKGMNTKIAKACRGVIASYVKVPNDGNINYRTGVVWNWPSQADWDAGDHGVRCHLWLSKKKVTKSLRGAGTKGLPINYA
;
A
#
# COMPACT_ATOMS: atom_id res chain seq x y z
N MET A 1 -79.45 -5.89 37.38
CA MET A 1 -78.58 -4.93 38.11
C MET A 1 -77.82 -5.64 39.23
N ARG A 2 -77.00 -6.67 38.95
CA ARG A 2 -76.22 -7.43 39.94
C ARG A 2 -74.80 -7.84 39.53
N GLU A 3 -74.30 -7.39 38.40
CA GLU A 3 -72.96 -7.80 37.92
C GLU A 3 -71.85 -6.72 37.86
N VAL A 4 -72.20 -5.48 38.29
CA VAL A 4 -71.20 -4.37 38.12
C VAL A 4 -70.39 -4.11 39.43
N ILE A 5 -70.82 -4.65 40.56
CA ILE A 5 -70.12 -4.37 41.84
C ILE A 5 -68.94 -5.30 42.10
N GLY A 6 -68.92 -6.50 41.56
CA GLY A 6 -67.83 -7.48 41.77
C GLY A 6 -66.53 -7.14 41.04
N ARG A 7 -66.59 -6.40 39.92
CA ARG A 7 -65.44 -6.11 39.08
C ARG A 7 -64.54 -4.95 39.50
N ARG A 8 -65.12 -4.05 40.37
CA ARG A 8 -64.37 -2.88 40.84
C ARG A 8 -63.58 -3.15 42.16
N VAL A 9 -63.89 -4.16 42.88
CA VAL A 9 -63.16 -4.55 44.10
C VAL A 9 -61.93 -5.38 43.78
N ALA A 10 -62.00 -6.21 42.75
CA ALA A 10 -60.86 -7.01 42.32
C ALA A 10 -59.72 -6.16 41.69
N GLY A 11 -60.04 -5.03 41.05
CA GLY A 11 -59.06 -4.13 40.43
C GLY A 11 -58.23 -3.32 41.45
N VAL A 12 -58.84 -2.95 42.59
CA VAL A 12 -58.19 -2.16 43.62
C VAL A 12 -57.22 -3.01 44.46
N VAL A 13 -57.54 -4.28 44.68
CA VAL A 13 -56.62 -5.20 45.41
C VAL A 13 -55.39 -5.55 44.63
N LEU A 14 -55.48 -5.65 43.30
CA LEU A 14 -54.32 -5.93 42.43
C LEU A 14 -53.36 -4.72 42.27
N VAL A 15 -53.86 -3.49 42.31
CA VAL A 15 -53.04 -2.27 42.29
C VAL A 15 -52.33 -2.05 43.60
N ALA A 16 -52.97 -2.37 44.74
CA ALA A 16 -52.32 -2.28 46.04
C ALA A 16 -51.25 -3.34 46.27
N ALA A 17 -51.38 -4.54 45.67
CA ALA A 17 -50.35 -5.59 45.77
C ALA A 17 -49.12 -5.29 44.87
N SER A 18 -49.31 -4.61 43.75
CA SER A 18 -48.20 -4.21 42.88
C SER A 18 -47.37 -3.04 43.40
N LEU A 19 -47.93 -2.19 44.22
CA LEU A 19 -47.22 -1.07 44.88
C LEU A 19 -46.39 -1.52 46.09
N LEU A 20 -46.65 -2.69 46.66
CA LEU A 20 -45.86 -3.25 47.76
C LEU A 20 -44.65 -4.08 47.27
N ALA A 21 -44.61 -4.48 45.99
CA ALA A 21 -43.52 -5.23 45.43
C ALA A 21 -42.34 -4.36 44.94
N THR A 22 -42.51 -3.04 44.84
CA THR A 22 -41.44 -2.13 44.39
C THR A 22 -40.59 -1.54 45.51
N SER A 23 -40.94 -1.79 46.77
CA SER A 23 -40.14 -1.33 47.94
C SER A 23 -39.15 -2.36 48.48
N ALA A 24 -38.95 -3.51 47.79
CA ALA A 24 -38.07 -4.58 48.26
C ALA A 24 -36.62 -4.47 47.75
N CYS A 25 -36.26 -3.42 47.00
CA CYS A 25 -34.88 -3.18 46.57
C CYS A 25 -34.13 -2.14 47.41
N GLY A 26 -34.65 -1.74 48.54
CA GLY A 26 -33.97 -0.93 49.55
C GLY A 26 -33.35 -1.79 50.65
N GLY A 27 -32.63 -2.85 50.30
CA GLY A 27 -31.85 -3.61 51.28
C GLY A 27 -30.81 -2.70 51.92
N GLN A 28 -30.88 -2.55 53.24
CA GLN A 28 -29.77 -1.93 53.97
C GLN A 28 -28.50 -2.69 53.64
N LEU A 29 -27.48 -1.96 53.16
CA LEU A 29 -26.19 -2.54 52.93
C LEU A 29 -25.64 -3.18 54.22
N PRO A 30 -24.95 -4.29 54.17
CA PRO A 30 -24.29 -4.88 55.33
C PRO A 30 -23.39 -3.82 56.00
N PRO A 31 -23.21 -3.90 57.36
CA PRO A 31 -22.32 -2.99 58.05
C PRO A 31 -20.92 -3.02 57.43
N GLY A 32 -20.42 -1.87 56.98
CA GLY A 32 -19.12 -1.73 56.30
C GLY A 32 -19.16 -1.77 54.79
N ALA A 33 -20.35 -1.92 54.16
CA ALA A 33 -20.52 -1.75 52.73
C ALA A 33 -21.04 -0.34 52.43
N ASP A 34 -20.35 0.42 51.61
CA ASP A 34 -20.68 1.80 51.21
C ASP A 34 -21.59 1.90 49.99
N GLY A 35 -21.89 0.77 49.33
CA GLY A 35 -22.70 0.70 48.14
C GLY A 35 -21.94 0.96 46.83
N ASP A 36 -20.69 1.29 46.90
CA ASP A 36 -19.84 1.44 45.71
C ASP A 36 -19.09 0.13 45.41
N LEU A 37 -19.55 -0.57 44.42
CA LEU A 37 -18.93 -1.85 43.98
C LEU A 37 -17.61 -1.67 43.25
N THR A 38 -17.22 -0.44 42.95
CA THR A 38 -16.06 -0.16 42.07
C THR A 38 -14.91 0.56 42.76
N ASN A 39 -15.11 1.10 43.98
CA ASN A 39 -14.10 1.91 44.67
C ASN A 39 -12.79 1.18 45.06
N GLN A 40 -12.80 -0.14 45.05
CA GLN A 40 -11.62 -0.99 45.30
C GLN A 40 -11.08 -1.63 44.03
N TRP A 41 -11.67 -1.34 42.87
CA TRP A 41 -11.17 -1.84 41.61
C TRP A 41 -9.99 -0.98 41.14
N ALA A 42 -8.94 -1.64 40.63
CA ALA A 42 -7.89 -0.93 39.97
C ALA A 42 -8.48 -0.16 38.76
N ALA A 43 -8.04 1.07 38.58
CA ALA A 43 -8.45 1.87 37.43
C ALA A 43 -8.22 1.04 36.14
N VAL A 44 -9.29 0.79 35.38
CA VAL A 44 -9.20 0.15 34.09
C VAL A 44 -8.52 1.13 33.15
N ALA A 45 -7.45 0.69 32.52
CA ALA A 45 -6.77 1.51 31.50
C ALA A 45 -7.76 1.90 30.40
N GLU A 46 -7.66 3.15 29.93
CA GLU A 46 -8.47 3.64 28.82
C GLU A 46 -8.34 2.67 27.62
N PRO A 47 -9.45 2.30 26.96
CA PRO A 47 -9.43 1.45 25.80
C PRO A 47 -8.55 2.08 24.71
N GLN A 48 -7.52 1.37 24.28
CA GLN A 48 -6.70 1.81 23.18
C GLN A 48 -7.11 1.10 21.89
N SER A 49 -7.19 1.84 20.80
CA SER A 49 -7.43 1.26 19.49
C SER A 49 -6.26 0.35 19.11
N TRP A 50 -6.56 -0.79 18.52
CA TRP A 50 -5.52 -1.69 18.02
C TRP A 50 -4.68 -0.99 16.95
N ARG A 51 -3.36 -1.19 17.03
CA ARG A 51 -2.37 -0.76 16.04
C ARG A 51 -1.53 -1.97 15.63
N PRO A 52 -1.26 -2.18 14.31
CA PRO A 52 -0.35 -3.22 13.85
C PRO A 52 1.11 -2.89 14.22
N ASP A 53 1.92 -3.93 14.32
CA ASP A 53 3.37 -3.78 14.54
C ASP A 53 4.10 -3.51 13.22
N GLU A 54 5.21 -2.79 13.31
CA GLU A 54 6.19 -2.65 12.22
C GLU A 54 7.08 -3.90 12.10
N ALA A 55 7.77 -4.04 10.98
CA ALA A 55 8.71 -5.12 10.70
C ALA A 55 8.11 -6.53 10.90
N LYS A 56 6.85 -6.69 10.54
CA LYS A 56 6.15 -7.97 10.48
C LYS A 56 5.95 -8.39 9.04
N CYS A 57 5.84 -9.69 8.83
CA CYS A 57 5.58 -10.28 7.54
C CYS A 57 4.24 -11.01 7.53
N ALA A 58 3.64 -11.18 6.37
CA ALA A 58 2.34 -11.81 6.19
C ALA A 58 2.23 -12.53 4.84
N ASP A 59 1.29 -13.46 4.73
CA ASP A 59 1.04 -14.18 3.48
C ASP A 59 0.08 -13.42 2.56
N ASP A 60 -0.74 -12.51 3.09
CA ASP A 60 -1.81 -11.83 2.36
C ASP A 60 -1.78 -10.31 2.61
N PHE A 61 -2.18 -9.54 1.60
CA PHE A 61 -2.37 -8.11 1.68
C PHE A 61 -3.85 -7.76 1.58
N ARG A 62 -4.27 -6.83 2.44
CA ARG A 62 -5.58 -6.21 2.36
C ARG A 62 -5.44 -4.71 2.61
N ASP A 63 -5.97 -3.92 1.70
CA ASP A 63 -6.03 -2.45 1.79
C ASP A 63 -6.86 -1.96 2.99
N VAL A 64 -7.88 -2.75 3.41
CA VAL A 64 -8.65 -2.54 4.63
C VAL A 64 -8.31 -3.63 5.64
N SER A 65 -7.71 -3.24 6.75
CA SER A 65 -7.24 -4.17 7.77
C SER A 65 -8.25 -4.41 8.90
N TYR A 66 -8.60 -5.68 9.06
CA TYR A 66 -9.36 -6.19 10.20
C TYR A 66 -8.41 -6.88 11.18
N ARG A 67 -8.50 -6.59 12.46
CA ARG A 67 -7.69 -7.25 13.50
C ARG A 67 -7.81 -8.78 13.43
N SER A 68 -8.99 -9.30 13.14
CA SER A 68 -9.23 -10.75 13.01
C SER A 68 -8.49 -11.40 11.83
N ALA A 69 -8.15 -10.61 10.80
CA ALA A 69 -7.39 -11.06 9.64
C ALA A 69 -5.88 -10.79 9.78
N TYR A 70 -5.43 -10.06 10.80
CA TYR A 70 -4.02 -9.79 11.05
C TYR A 70 -3.35 -11.02 11.63
N LYS A 71 -2.56 -11.71 10.81
CA LYS A 71 -1.83 -12.94 11.14
C LYS A 71 -0.36 -12.78 10.74
N PRO A 72 0.42 -12.00 11.51
CA PRO A 72 1.82 -11.80 11.19
C PRO A 72 2.62 -13.09 11.40
N VAL A 73 3.58 -13.29 10.51
CA VAL A 73 4.59 -14.33 10.59
C VAL A 73 5.97 -13.71 10.81
N ALA A 74 6.93 -14.50 11.27
CA ALA A 74 8.32 -14.06 11.31
C ALA A 74 8.88 -13.93 9.89
N CYS A 75 9.68 -12.89 9.63
CA CYS A 75 10.16 -12.58 8.27
C CYS A 75 11.25 -13.52 7.75
N ASP A 76 11.74 -14.44 8.58
CA ASP A 76 12.58 -15.57 8.19
C ASP A 76 11.77 -16.83 7.84
N GLN A 77 10.45 -16.79 8.02
CA GLN A 77 9.51 -17.80 7.55
C GLN A 77 8.99 -17.43 6.16
N ASN A 78 8.30 -18.38 5.52
CA ASN A 78 7.66 -18.12 4.23
C ASN A 78 6.61 -17.02 4.38
N HIS A 79 6.72 -15.96 3.58
CA HIS A 79 5.83 -14.81 3.58
C HIS A 79 5.80 -14.16 2.19
N THR A 80 4.77 -13.40 1.91
CA THR A 80 4.58 -12.69 0.63
C THR A 80 4.71 -11.18 0.80
N TYR A 81 4.30 -10.63 1.95
CA TYR A 81 4.28 -9.19 2.23
C TYR A 81 5.08 -8.85 3.48
N GLU A 82 5.67 -7.66 3.49
CA GLU A 82 6.43 -7.10 4.61
C GLU A 82 5.86 -5.75 5.02
N THR A 83 5.48 -5.58 6.29
CA THR A 83 5.10 -4.30 6.87
C THR A 83 6.37 -3.46 7.07
N VAL A 84 6.63 -2.54 6.15
CA VAL A 84 7.83 -1.68 6.17
C VAL A 84 7.73 -0.59 7.24
N ALA A 85 6.54 -0.04 7.41
CA ALA A 85 6.27 1.02 8.38
C ALA A 85 4.80 1.08 8.75
N VAL A 86 4.53 1.59 9.94
CA VAL A 86 3.21 2.00 10.41
C VAL A 86 3.28 3.45 10.84
N ALA A 87 2.41 4.30 10.29
CA ALA A 87 2.34 5.71 10.63
C ALA A 87 0.89 6.12 10.88
N ASP A 88 0.66 7.35 11.33
CA ASP A 88 -0.66 7.83 11.67
C ASP A 88 -1.10 8.98 10.76
N PHE A 89 -2.39 8.97 10.42
CA PHE A 89 -3.03 10.14 9.87
C PHE A 89 -3.09 11.24 10.94
N THR A 90 -2.85 12.48 10.56
CA THR A 90 -2.83 13.65 11.45
C THR A 90 -3.72 14.76 10.89
N GLY A 91 -4.04 15.76 11.73
CA GLY A 91 -4.83 16.93 11.31
C GLY A 91 -6.20 16.53 10.74
N ASP A 92 -6.57 17.15 9.62
CA ASP A 92 -7.87 16.94 8.97
C ASP A 92 -8.07 15.47 8.54
N ALA A 93 -7.02 14.79 8.12
CA ALA A 93 -7.10 13.36 7.77
C ALA A 93 -7.51 12.49 8.96
N ALA A 94 -6.99 12.77 10.16
CA ALA A 94 -7.37 12.04 11.38
C ALA A 94 -8.75 12.41 11.91
N SER A 95 -9.27 13.60 11.57
CA SER A 95 -10.55 14.11 12.01
C SER A 95 -11.74 13.58 11.19
N ARG A 96 -11.48 12.82 10.14
CA ARG A 96 -12.53 12.23 9.28
C ARG A 96 -13.41 11.26 10.08
N THR A 97 -14.66 11.17 9.69
CA THR A 97 -15.63 10.20 10.24
C THR A 97 -15.46 8.79 9.67
N THR A 98 -14.75 8.66 8.54
CA THR A 98 -14.48 7.37 7.88
C THR A 98 -13.00 7.29 7.46
N PRO A 99 -12.41 6.09 7.35
CA PRO A 99 -11.06 5.95 6.82
C PRO A 99 -10.92 6.62 5.44
N PRO A 100 -9.74 7.16 5.11
CA PRO A 100 -9.47 7.64 3.77
C PRO A 100 -9.72 6.54 2.72
N SER A 101 -10.49 6.85 1.69
CA SER A 101 -10.80 5.93 0.59
C SER A 101 -9.78 6.05 -0.55
N GLU A 102 -9.75 5.04 -1.42
CA GLU A 102 -8.96 5.06 -2.65
C GLU A 102 -9.19 6.37 -3.43
N GLY A 103 -8.12 6.93 -3.97
CA GLY A 103 -8.14 8.20 -4.71
C GLY A 103 -8.31 9.46 -3.85
N SER A 104 -8.50 9.36 -2.53
CA SER A 104 -8.57 10.54 -1.66
C SER A 104 -7.19 11.21 -1.52
N PRO A 105 -7.15 12.55 -1.30
CA PRO A 105 -5.89 13.26 -1.08
C PRO A 105 -5.09 12.71 0.11
N GLU A 106 -5.79 12.30 1.17
CA GLU A 106 -5.19 11.77 2.39
C GLU A 106 -4.53 10.41 2.15
N LEU A 107 -5.18 9.51 1.39
CA LEU A 107 -4.59 8.22 1.06
C LEU A 107 -3.41 8.39 0.09
N ARG A 108 -3.47 9.33 -0.85
CA ARG A 108 -2.32 9.67 -1.71
C ARG A 108 -1.15 10.24 -0.92
N ALA A 109 -1.40 11.02 0.12
CA ALA A 109 -0.34 11.51 1.02
C ALA A 109 0.31 10.34 1.78
N ALA A 110 -0.47 9.42 2.34
CA ALA A 110 0.01 8.20 2.97
C ALA A 110 0.79 7.32 1.98
N TRP A 111 0.31 7.19 0.73
CA TRP A 111 1.01 6.47 -0.32
C TRP A 111 2.39 7.11 -0.64
N THR A 112 2.47 8.43 -0.69
CA THR A 112 3.72 9.16 -0.94
C THR A 112 4.72 8.95 0.20
N ASP A 113 4.26 8.97 1.44
CA ASP A 113 5.09 8.66 2.61
C ASP A 113 5.58 7.20 2.56
N CYS A 114 4.68 6.24 2.28
CA CYS A 114 5.03 4.84 2.10
C CYS A 114 6.06 4.64 0.97
N SER A 115 5.89 5.32 -0.17
CA SER A 115 6.85 5.26 -1.28
C SER A 115 8.27 5.65 -0.87
N THR A 116 8.39 6.68 -0.03
CA THR A 116 9.67 7.14 0.51
C THR A 116 10.27 6.12 1.48
N LYS A 117 9.47 5.61 2.42
CA LYS A 117 9.89 4.60 3.40
C LYS A 117 10.28 3.29 2.75
N VAL A 118 9.48 2.81 1.79
CA VAL A 118 9.78 1.61 1.00
C VAL A 118 11.08 1.78 0.21
N SER A 119 11.27 2.93 -0.46
CA SER A 119 12.52 3.21 -1.19
C SER A 119 13.74 3.18 -0.28
N THR A 120 13.62 3.75 0.92
CA THR A 120 14.68 3.71 1.93
C THR A 120 14.93 2.28 2.42
N TYR A 121 13.86 1.52 2.67
CA TYR A 121 13.93 0.15 3.15
C TYR A 121 14.64 -0.79 2.17
N VAL A 122 14.31 -0.72 0.89
CA VAL A 122 14.91 -1.57 -0.14
C VAL A 122 16.28 -1.10 -0.63
N GLY A 123 16.69 0.12 -0.31
CA GLY A 123 18.00 0.70 -0.68
C GLY A 123 18.01 1.44 -2.01
N GLY A 124 16.90 2.08 -2.39
CA GLY A 124 16.77 2.93 -3.58
C GLY A 124 15.34 3.00 -4.10
N ASP A 125 15.08 3.72 -5.18
CA ASP A 125 13.73 3.83 -5.74
C ASP A 125 13.19 2.43 -6.11
N TRP A 126 12.17 1.99 -5.39
CA TRP A 126 11.54 0.68 -5.51
C TRP A 126 11.04 0.39 -6.94
N ARG A 127 10.68 1.43 -7.71
CA ARG A 127 10.22 1.31 -9.10
C ARG A 127 11.27 0.76 -10.06
N ASN A 128 12.53 0.73 -9.64
CA ASN A 128 13.63 0.16 -10.42
C ASN A 128 13.73 -1.36 -10.29
N GLY A 129 12.91 -1.99 -9.49
CA GLY A 129 12.91 -3.43 -9.26
C GLY A 129 11.53 -4.06 -9.40
N ALA A 130 11.52 -5.39 -9.42
CA ALA A 130 10.30 -6.20 -9.39
C ALA A 130 9.68 -6.15 -7.98
N LEU A 131 9.13 -4.99 -7.65
CA LEU A 131 8.55 -4.64 -6.35
C LEU A 131 7.21 -3.93 -6.53
N TRP A 132 6.35 -4.12 -5.58
CA TRP A 132 5.08 -3.38 -5.42
C TRP A 132 4.83 -3.12 -3.94
N PHE A 133 4.14 -2.04 -3.61
CA PHE A 133 3.64 -1.82 -2.26
C PHE A 133 2.22 -1.27 -2.28
N GLY A 134 1.48 -1.61 -1.23
CA GLY A 134 0.16 -1.06 -0.96
C GLY A 134 0.11 -0.33 0.38
N VAL A 135 -0.93 0.48 0.55
CA VAL A 135 -1.24 1.17 1.81
C VAL A 135 -2.49 0.55 2.40
N ALA A 136 -2.38 0.00 3.60
CA ALA A 136 -3.52 -0.52 4.34
C ALA A 136 -3.97 0.48 5.41
N VAL A 137 -5.29 0.61 5.59
CA VAL A 137 -5.92 1.49 6.56
C VAL A 137 -6.78 0.68 7.54
N PRO A 138 -7.17 1.21 8.71
CA PRO A 138 -8.12 0.56 9.61
C PRO A 138 -9.45 0.25 8.92
N SER A 139 -10.12 -0.81 9.36
CA SER A 139 -11.51 -1.03 8.98
C SER A 139 -12.40 0.12 9.49
N PRO A 140 -13.61 0.32 8.92
CA PRO A 140 -14.55 1.32 9.44
C PRO A 140 -14.77 1.19 10.95
N ALA A 141 -14.99 -0.02 11.46
CA ALA A 141 -15.14 -0.26 12.89
C ALA A 141 -13.87 0.07 13.71
N GLY A 142 -12.68 -0.20 13.14
CA GLY A 142 -11.41 0.21 13.77
C GLY A 142 -11.26 1.72 13.81
N TRP A 143 -11.67 2.41 12.75
CA TRP A 143 -11.65 3.87 12.67
C TRP A 143 -12.63 4.50 13.67
N ASP A 144 -13.85 3.97 13.78
CA ASP A 144 -14.84 4.38 14.76
C ASP A 144 -14.34 4.16 16.20
N GLY A 145 -13.55 3.08 16.40
CA GLY A 145 -12.85 2.79 17.65
C GLY A 145 -11.58 3.61 17.90
N GLY A 146 -11.31 4.65 17.09
CA GLY A 146 -10.21 5.59 17.29
C GLY A 146 -8.90 5.24 16.58
N ALA A 147 -8.82 4.16 15.79
CA ALA A 147 -7.62 3.87 15.01
C ALA A 147 -7.41 4.93 13.92
N ARG A 148 -6.18 5.43 13.81
CA ARG A 148 -5.80 6.49 12.83
C ARG A 148 -4.53 6.15 12.08
N TRP A 149 -4.11 4.89 12.10
CA TRP A 149 -2.88 4.44 11.46
C TRP A 149 -3.08 4.11 9.98
N TYR A 150 -1.97 4.13 9.24
CA TYR A 150 -1.82 3.42 7.97
C TYR A 150 -0.53 2.61 8.00
N ARG A 151 -0.46 1.55 7.23
CA ARG A 151 0.76 0.74 7.11
C ARG A 151 1.15 0.55 5.66
N CYS A 152 2.45 0.48 5.44
CA CYS A 152 3.09 0.30 4.14
C CYS A 152 3.46 -1.17 3.97
N GLU A 153 2.79 -1.88 3.08
CA GLU A 153 2.99 -3.30 2.81
C GLU A 153 3.75 -3.48 1.50
N LEU A 154 4.92 -4.10 1.56
CA LEU A 154 5.82 -4.30 0.43
C LEU A 154 5.84 -5.77 0.01
N THR A 155 5.91 -6.04 -1.29
CA THR A 155 6.10 -7.39 -1.84
C THR A 155 7.10 -7.38 -3.01
N ALA A 156 7.74 -8.52 -3.25
CA ALA A 156 8.44 -8.79 -4.50
C ALA A 156 7.47 -9.37 -5.53
N LEU A 157 7.72 -9.09 -6.80
CA LEU A 157 6.96 -9.60 -7.93
C LEU A 157 7.80 -10.58 -8.77
N ASP A 158 7.16 -11.46 -9.52
CA ASP A 158 7.83 -12.38 -10.44
C ASP A 158 8.29 -11.70 -11.75
N GLY A 159 8.00 -10.42 -11.90
CA GLY A 159 8.40 -9.59 -13.04
C GLY A 159 7.88 -8.17 -12.95
N GLN A 160 7.99 -7.42 -14.03
CA GLN A 160 7.41 -6.09 -14.11
C GLN A 160 5.88 -6.21 -14.21
N TYR A 161 5.17 -5.79 -13.16
CA TYR A 161 3.71 -5.96 -13.02
C TYR A 161 3.23 -7.42 -12.96
N GLY A 162 4.10 -8.31 -12.49
CA GLY A 162 3.78 -9.71 -12.25
C GLY A 162 3.07 -9.95 -10.93
N ASP A 163 2.93 -11.21 -10.55
CA ASP A 163 2.28 -11.62 -9.32
C ASP A 163 3.22 -11.51 -8.10
N PRO A 164 2.70 -11.29 -6.90
CA PRO A 164 3.47 -11.36 -5.66
C PRO A 164 4.15 -12.72 -5.46
N VAL A 165 5.41 -12.71 -5.03
CA VAL A 165 6.23 -13.90 -4.84
C VAL A 165 6.53 -14.13 -3.36
N ALA A 166 6.18 -15.32 -2.88
CA ALA A 166 6.53 -15.74 -1.53
C ALA A 166 8.05 -15.94 -1.38
N ARG A 167 8.57 -15.65 -0.19
CA ARG A 167 10.01 -15.67 0.12
C ARG A 167 10.25 -15.96 1.60
N THR A 168 11.49 -16.31 1.92
CA THR A 168 11.95 -16.55 3.30
C THR A 168 13.03 -15.56 3.75
N THR A 169 13.32 -14.54 2.92
CA THR A 169 14.35 -13.53 3.22
C THR A 169 13.75 -12.15 3.10
N PRO A 170 14.01 -11.25 4.04
CA PRO A 170 13.50 -9.89 4.02
C PRO A 170 13.92 -9.10 2.77
N LEU A 171 13.07 -8.15 2.36
CA LEU A 171 13.31 -7.22 1.24
C LEU A 171 14.21 -6.03 1.63
N LYS A 172 14.59 -5.93 2.89
CA LYS A 172 15.48 -4.86 3.37
C LYS A 172 16.82 -4.90 2.63
N GLY A 173 17.13 -3.81 1.91
CA GLY A 173 18.34 -3.70 1.09
C GLY A 173 18.35 -4.57 -0.18
N ALA A 174 17.24 -5.23 -0.51
CA ALA A 174 17.20 -6.25 -1.57
C ALA A 174 17.06 -5.67 -2.98
N LEU A 175 16.90 -4.35 -3.17
CA LEU A 175 16.68 -3.77 -4.49
C LEU A 175 17.72 -4.21 -5.53
N ALA A 176 18.99 -4.32 -5.12
CA ALA A 176 20.07 -4.67 -6.06
C ALA A 176 19.84 -6.03 -6.76
N SER A 177 19.27 -7.02 -6.05
CA SER A 177 18.97 -8.36 -6.57
C SER A 177 17.64 -8.44 -7.33
N LEU A 178 16.78 -7.44 -7.17
CA LEU A 178 15.44 -7.37 -7.77
C LEU A 178 15.35 -6.36 -8.92
N LYS A 179 16.44 -5.66 -9.23
CA LYS A 179 16.48 -4.66 -10.31
C LYS A 179 16.10 -5.26 -11.64
N PHE A 180 15.29 -4.53 -12.37
CA PHE A 180 15.07 -4.77 -13.78
C PHE A 180 16.38 -4.69 -14.55
N GLY A 181 16.53 -5.52 -15.57
CA GLY A 181 17.77 -5.66 -16.34
C GLY A 181 17.54 -5.63 -17.83
N CYS A 182 17.93 -6.72 -18.48
CA CYS A 182 17.90 -6.86 -19.92
C CYS A 182 16.72 -7.70 -20.40
N TYR A 183 16.25 -7.44 -21.63
CA TYR A 183 15.07 -8.04 -22.19
C TYR A 183 15.27 -8.41 -23.64
N GLN A 184 14.59 -9.48 -24.05
CA GLN A 184 14.28 -9.72 -25.44
C GLN A 184 12.91 -9.06 -25.70
N TYR A 185 12.89 -8.05 -26.57
CA TYR A 185 11.66 -7.38 -26.97
C TYR A 185 11.26 -7.77 -28.40
N GLY A 186 10.06 -8.26 -28.54
CA GLY A 186 9.35 -8.48 -29.80
C GLY A 186 7.98 -7.81 -29.72
N SER A 187 6.96 -8.54 -29.31
CA SER A 187 5.64 -8.01 -28.92
C SER A 187 5.56 -7.67 -27.43
N GLN A 188 6.40 -8.31 -26.61
CA GLN A 188 6.46 -8.15 -25.16
C GLN A 188 7.92 -8.13 -24.69
N LEU A 189 8.14 -7.55 -23.50
CA LEU A 189 9.43 -7.56 -22.82
C LEU A 189 9.59 -8.89 -22.05
N VAL A 190 10.45 -9.77 -22.53
CA VAL A 190 10.80 -11.03 -21.86
C VAL A 190 12.16 -10.85 -21.19
N ALA A 191 12.21 -10.98 -19.87
CA ALA A 191 13.44 -10.82 -19.11
C ALA A 191 14.48 -11.88 -19.48
N ILE A 192 15.74 -11.45 -19.62
CA ILE A 192 16.86 -12.32 -19.97
C ILE A 192 18.12 -11.81 -19.28
N SER A 193 19.08 -12.70 -19.03
CA SER A 193 20.39 -12.29 -18.53
C SER A 193 21.07 -11.33 -19.52
N CYS A 194 21.64 -10.23 -19.02
CA CYS A 194 22.41 -9.28 -19.83
C CYS A 194 23.67 -9.90 -20.49
N ALA A 195 24.12 -11.06 -20.01
CA ALA A 195 25.21 -11.82 -20.66
C ALA A 195 24.73 -12.59 -21.90
N LYS A 196 23.43 -12.70 -22.14
CA LYS A 196 22.84 -13.29 -23.34
C LYS A 196 22.47 -12.20 -24.34
N GLY A 197 22.29 -12.59 -25.61
CA GLY A 197 21.88 -11.66 -26.67
C GLY A 197 20.53 -11.05 -26.41
N HIS A 198 20.48 -9.76 -26.09
CA HIS A 198 19.26 -8.99 -25.77
C HIS A 198 19.21 -7.74 -26.65
N ASN A 199 18.00 -7.22 -26.85
CA ASN A 199 17.76 -6.04 -27.67
C ASN A 199 17.02 -4.91 -26.92
N ALA A 200 16.73 -5.09 -25.63
CA ALA A 200 16.16 -4.03 -24.81
C ALA A 200 16.73 -4.08 -23.38
N GLU A 201 16.84 -2.92 -22.74
CA GLU A 201 17.29 -2.78 -21.35
C GLU A 201 16.39 -1.80 -20.61
N PHE A 202 16.03 -2.14 -19.36
CA PHE A 202 15.45 -1.17 -18.46
C PHE A 202 16.48 -0.11 -18.09
N VAL A 203 16.12 1.15 -18.24
CA VAL A 203 17.06 2.26 -18.04
C VAL A 203 16.69 3.16 -16.88
N GLY A 204 15.48 3.04 -16.35
CA GLY A 204 15.00 3.84 -15.21
C GLY A 204 13.55 4.28 -15.38
N VAL A 205 13.14 5.18 -14.54
CA VAL A 205 11.76 5.67 -14.42
C VAL A 205 11.70 7.16 -14.75
N TRP A 206 10.71 7.53 -15.55
CA TRP A 206 10.31 8.91 -15.70
C TRP A 206 9.05 9.18 -14.88
N ASN A 207 9.07 10.19 -14.00
CA ASN A 207 7.90 10.62 -13.24
C ASN A 207 7.06 11.58 -14.09
N ALA A 208 5.83 11.19 -14.39
CA ALA A 208 4.89 11.98 -15.18
C ALA A 208 4.18 13.09 -14.38
N GLY A 209 4.47 13.22 -13.08
CA GLY A 209 3.90 14.23 -12.19
C GLY A 209 2.39 14.05 -12.00
N SER A 210 1.65 15.14 -11.89
CA SER A 210 0.20 15.16 -11.65
C SER A 210 -0.66 14.87 -12.89
N THR A 211 -0.10 14.27 -13.94
CA THR A 211 -0.84 13.89 -15.15
C THR A 211 -1.92 12.84 -14.81
N SER A 212 -3.15 13.02 -15.29
CA SER A 212 -4.17 11.98 -15.17
C SER A 212 -3.87 10.77 -16.04
N PHE A 213 -4.30 9.57 -15.61
CA PHE A 213 -4.09 8.34 -16.39
C PHE A 213 -4.69 8.41 -17.79
N ALA A 214 -5.86 9.02 -17.94
CA ALA A 214 -6.49 9.23 -19.24
C ALA A 214 -5.63 10.12 -20.16
N SER A 215 -5.07 11.20 -19.63
CA SER A 215 -4.17 12.09 -20.38
C SER A 215 -2.86 11.41 -20.74
N LEU A 216 -2.31 10.57 -19.86
CA LEU A 216 -1.07 9.82 -20.10
C LEU A 216 -1.13 9.02 -21.39
N LYS A 217 -2.24 8.31 -21.63
CA LYS A 217 -2.43 7.47 -22.82
C LYS A 217 -2.32 8.22 -24.15
N GLY A 218 -2.58 9.52 -24.15
CA GLY A 218 -2.44 10.40 -25.33
C GLY A 218 -1.05 11.04 -25.49
N MET A 219 -0.16 10.88 -24.52
CA MET A 219 1.10 11.63 -24.44
C MET A 219 2.32 10.88 -25.01
N ASN A 220 2.14 9.98 -25.98
CA ASN A 220 3.21 9.12 -26.51
C ASN A 220 4.49 9.88 -26.88
N THR A 221 4.36 11.03 -27.56
CA THR A 221 5.52 11.87 -27.96
C THR A 221 6.27 12.42 -26.74
N LYS A 222 5.54 12.89 -25.72
CA LYS A 222 6.13 13.41 -24.49
C LYS A 222 6.82 12.30 -23.70
N ILE A 223 6.18 11.14 -23.56
CA ILE A 223 6.73 9.97 -22.88
C ILE A 223 8.01 9.51 -23.60
N ALA A 224 7.95 9.36 -24.93
CA ALA A 224 9.11 8.95 -25.73
C ALA A 224 10.29 9.93 -25.56
N LYS A 225 10.04 11.24 -25.59
CA LYS A 225 11.06 12.27 -25.36
C LYS A 225 11.65 12.16 -23.93
N ALA A 226 10.82 12.01 -22.94
CA ALA A 226 11.25 11.89 -21.54
C ALA A 226 12.07 10.62 -21.32
N CYS A 227 11.60 9.46 -21.81
CA CYS A 227 12.33 8.20 -21.71
C CYS A 227 13.67 8.24 -22.46
N ARG A 228 13.77 8.96 -23.58
CA ARG A 228 15.07 9.17 -24.26
C ARG A 228 16.04 9.95 -23.38
N GLY A 229 15.57 10.92 -22.59
CA GLY A 229 16.39 11.60 -21.60
C GLY A 229 16.93 10.63 -20.54
N VAL A 230 16.09 9.70 -20.07
CA VAL A 230 16.50 8.64 -19.14
C VAL A 230 17.52 7.72 -19.78
N ILE A 231 17.31 7.30 -21.04
CA ILE A 231 18.26 6.50 -21.82
C ILE A 231 19.61 7.21 -21.95
N ALA A 232 19.59 8.50 -22.32
CA ALA A 232 20.81 9.29 -22.48
C ALA A 232 21.65 9.33 -21.19
N SER A 233 20.99 9.52 -20.06
CA SER A 233 21.62 9.48 -18.73
C SER A 233 22.16 8.10 -18.36
N TYR A 234 21.42 7.03 -18.68
CA TYR A 234 21.79 5.66 -18.40
C TYR A 234 23.03 5.21 -19.21
N VAL A 235 23.02 5.47 -20.51
CA VAL A 235 24.10 5.05 -21.43
C VAL A 235 25.28 6.03 -21.37
N LYS A 236 25.11 7.27 -20.89
CA LYS A 236 26.09 8.36 -20.93
C LYS A 236 26.34 8.87 -22.34
N VAL A 237 25.27 9.14 -23.09
CA VAL A 237 25.31 9.81 -24.39
C VAL A 237 24.66 11.19 -24.31
N PRO A 238 24.93 12.13 -25.24
CA PRO A 238 24.23 13.42 -25.30
C PRO A 238 22.72 13.24 -25.44
N ASN A 239 21.95 14.02 -24.67
CA ASN A 239 20.50 14.14 -24.81
C ASN A 239 20.17 15.26 -25.80
N ASP A 240 20.42 15.01 -27.07
CA ASP A 240 20.23 15.93 -28.18
C ASP A 240 19.33 15.31 -29.27
N GLY A 241 19.15 15.98 -30.40
CA GLY A 241 18.36 15.47 -31.52
C GLY A 241 18.82 14.12 -32.07
N ASN A 242 20.08 13.76 -31.86
CA ASN A 242 20.66 12.51 -32.37
C ASN A 242 20.29 11.28 -31.53
N ILE A 243 19.75 11.45 -30.31
CA ILE A 243 19.31 10.31 -29.50
C ILE A 243 18.26 9.44 -30.23
N ASN A 244 17.44 10.04 -31.09
CA ASN A 244 16.46 9.35 -31.90
C ASN A 244 17.08 8.39 -32.93
N TYR A 245 18.33 8.64 -33.33
CA TYR A 245 19.09 7.82 -34.31
C TYR A 245 20.00 6.82 -33.63
N ARG A 246 20.07 6.83 -32.28
CA ARG A 246 20.87 5.89 -31.50
C ARG A 246 20.06 4.69 -31.05
N THR A 247 18.81 4.90 -30.68
CA THR A 247 17.98 3.86 -30.08
C THR A 247 16.50 4.14 -30.25
N GLY A 248 15.72 3.10 -30.37
CA GLY A 248 14.29 3.14 -30.10
C GLY A 248 14.00 3.25 -28.59
N VAL A 249 12.75 3.40 -28.25
CA VAL A 249 12.26 3.48 -26.88
C VAL A 249 11.00 2.64 -26.72
N VAL A 250 10.94 1.89 -25.63
CA VAL A 250 9.75 1.17 -25.18
C VAL A 250 9.48 1.64 -23.75
N TRP A 251 8.23 1.72 -23.38
CA TRP A 251 7.83 2.10 -22.03
C TRP A 251 6.63 1.31 -21.56
N ASN A 252 6.54 1.17 -20.26
CA ASN A 252 5.38 0.66 -19.57
C ASN A 252 4.98 1.64 -18.46
N TRP A 253 3.70 1.70 -18.15
CA TRP A 253 3.17 2.46 -17.03
C TRP A 253 2.37 1.55 -16.09
N PRO A 254 2.16 1.94 -14.84
CA PRO A 254 1.36 1.20 -13.87
C PRO A 254 -0.09 0.99 -14.33
N SER A 255 -0.82 0.16 -13.61
CA SER A 255 -2.26 0.07 -13.74
C SER A 255 -2.94 1.42 -13.44
N GLN A 256 -4.20 1.59 -13.83
CA GLN A 256 -4.96 2.79 -13.45
C GLN A 256 -5.07 2.92 -11.93
N ALA A 257 -5.33 1.81 -11.22
CA ALA A 257 -5.43 1.79 -9.76
C ALA A 257 -4.13 2.27 -9.09
N ASP A 258 -2.98 1.72 -9.51
CA ASP A 258 -1.68 2.17 -8.99
C ASP A 258 -1.39 3.64 -9.32
N TRP A 259 -1.80 4.09 -10.53
CA TRP A 259 -1.66 5.50 -10.93
C TRP A 259 -2.49 6.42 -10.05
N ASP A 260 -3.75 6.07 -9.84
CA ASP A 260 -4.68 6.84 -9.02
C ASP A 260 -4.27 6.83 -7.53
N ALA A 261 -3.61 5.76 -7.08
CA ALA A 261 -2.98 5.68 -5.76
C ALA A 261 -1.75 6.58 -5.62
N GLY A 262 -0.98 6.83 -6.72
CA GLY A 262 0.16 7.75 -6.71
C GLY A 262 1.41 7.25 -7.45
N ASP A 263 1.44 6.04 -8.04
CA ASP A 263 2.57 5.60 -8.86
C ASP A 263 2.50 6.25 -10.25
N HIS A 264 3.08 7.43 -10.39
CA HIS A 264 3.19 8.14 -11.66
C HIS A 264 4.51 7.83 -12.40
N GLY A 265 5.10 6.68 -12.11
CA GLY A 265 6.38 6.24 -12.67
C GLY A 265 6.23 5.49 -13.99
N VAL A 266 6.62 6.09 -15.09
CA VAL A 266 6.73 5.42 -16.40
C VAL A 266 8.07 4.71 -16.47
N ARG A 267 8.06 3.38 -16.63
CA ARG A 267 9.27 2.55 -16.75
C ARG A 267 9.79 2.63 -18.17
N CYS A 268 11.00 3.14 -18.34
CA CYS A 268 11.63 3.38 -19.64
C CYS A 268 12.62 2.27 -20.00
N HIS A 269 12.60 1.86 -21.24
CA HIS A 269 13.53 0.87 -21.80
C HIS A 269 14.15 1.41 -23.09
N LEU A 270 15.47 1.25 -23.25
CA LEU A 270 16.09 1.38 -24.56
C LEU A 270 15.75 0.15 -25.41
N TRP A 271 15.69 0.33 -26.73
CA TRP A 271 15.39 -0.74 -27.66
C TRP A 271 16.24 -0.65 -28.91
N LEU A 272 16.92 -1.74 -29.27
CA LEU A 272 17.89 -1.83 -30.37
C LEU A 272 17.28 -2.43 -31.66
N SER A 273 15.96 -2.51 -31.74
CA SER A 273 15.27 -3.12 -32.89
C SER A 273 15.76 -4.55 -33.17
N LYS A 274 16.42 -4.78 -34.27
CA LYS A 274 16.93 -6.11 -34.68
C LYS A 274 18.33 -6.43 -34.13
N LYS A 275 19.05 -5.45 -33.61
CA LYS A 275 20.41 -5.65 -33.08
C LYS A 275 20.34 -6.22 -31.66
N LYS A 276 21.32 -7.06 -31.35
CA LYS A 276 21.50 -7.66 -30.04
C LYS A 276 22.88 -7.36 -29.48
N VAL A 277 22.92 -7.12 -28.19
CA VAL A 277 24.16 -6.98 -27.42
C VAL A 277 24.21 -8.06 -26.34
N THR A 278 25.41 -8.41 -25.89
CA THR A 278 25.64 -9.40 -24.82
C THR A 278 26.26 -8.80 -23.57
N LYS A 279 26.21 -7.47 -23.48
CA LYS A 279 26.63 -6.70 -22.29
C LYS A 279 25.69 -5.53 -22.13
N SER A 280 25.42 -5.14 -20.88
CA SER A 280 24.61 -3.96 -20.62
C SER A 280 25.26 -2.70 -21.22
N LEU A 281 24.43 -1.83 -21.74
CA LEU A 281 24.82 -0.52 -22.30
C LEU A 281 24.93 0.57 -21.23
N ARG A 282 24.77 0.23 -19.95
CA ARG A 282 24.95 1.19 -18.85
C ARG A 282 26.34 1.82 -18.89
N GLY A 283 26.40 3.13 -19.06
CA GLY A 283 27.66 3.87 -19.10
C GLY A 283 28.53 3.61 -20.35
N ALA A 284 28.03 2.93 -21.36
CA ALA A 284 28.81 2.53 -22.54
C ALA A 284 29.20 3.71 -23.45
N GLY A 285 28.57 4.86 -23.28
CA GLY A 285 28.86 6.07 -24.03
C GLY A 285 28.54 5.98 -25.51
N THR A 286 29.02 6.95 -26.27
CA THR A 286 28.79 7.01 -27.73
C THR A 286 29.43 5.87 -28.51
N LYS A 287 30.46 5.22 -27.96
CA LYS A 287 31.07 4.03 -28.56
C LYS A 287 30.15 2.81 -28.47
N GLY A 288 29.46 2.64 -27.31
CA GLY A 288 28.53 1.54 -27.13
C GLY A 288 27.17 1.77 -27.80
N LEU A 289 26.76 3.04 -27.96
CA LEU A 289 25.52 3.41 -28.64
C LEU A 289 25.75 4.53 -29.65
N PRO A 290 26.41 4.24 -30.82
CA PRO A 290 26.66 5.24 -31.86
C PRO A 290 25.38 5.68 -32.58
N ILE A 291 25.42 6.78 -33.32
CA ILE A 291 24.36 7.22 -34.22
C ILE A 291 24.11 6.12 -35.26
N ASN A 292 22.84 5.91 -35.63
CA ASN A 292 22.38 4.83 -36.53
C ASN A 292 22.74 3.41 -36.05
N TYR A 293 22.79 3.23 -34.72
CA TYR A 293 23.09 1.92 -34.16
C TYR A 293 21.93 0.94 -34.28
N ALA A 294 20.68 1.41 -34.04
CA ALA A 294 19.48 0.58 -34.02
C ALA A 294 18.65 0.69 -35.32
#